data_141b9098f8f46d66ce6b65124afbd8bd
#
_entry.id   141b9098f8f46d66ce6b65124afbd8bd
#
_cell.length_a   1.000
_cell.length_b   1.000
_cell.length_c   1.000
_cell.angle_alpha   90.00
_cell.angle_beta   90.00
_cell.angle_gamma   90.00
#
_symmetry.space_group_name_H-M   'P 1'
#
loop_
_entity.id
_entity.type
_entity.pdbx_description
1 polymer ?
#
loop_
_entity_poly.entity_id
_entity_poly.type
_entity_poly.pdbx_seq_one_letter_code
_entity_poly.pdbx_strand_id
1 'polypeptide(L)'
;NFSFPAGSHIAEVEIDPDKTLIDSVPEKDPIATPTTKIKRDPWQKINSAEQEMGKAKKLYDEAKTLQIKAFKDIKAGRDIDIAPFRELASGFMDSVFRNQDALACLTQMRQKDAYLLEHSINVSILMGIFAKHLNIEKDTIVELTTGALLHDIGKIKIPDEVLNKPGR
;
A
#
# COMPACT_ATOMS: atom_id res chain seq x y z
N ASN A 1 20.06 1.85 -1.12
CA ASN A 1 21.51 1.97 -1.06
C ASN A 1 21.91 3.40 -1.36
N PHE A 2 22.16 4.18 -0.32
CA PHE A 2 22.87 5.44 -0.47
C PHE A 2 24.34 5.11 -0.57
N SER A 3 24.94 5.26 -1.76
CA SER A 3 26.38 5.16 -1.95
C SER A 3 26.98 6.52 -1.62
N PHE A 4 27.80 6.60 -0.59
CA PHE A 4 28.66 7.76 -0.33
C PHE A 4 29.85 7.72 -1.28
N PRO A 5 30.33 8.88 -1.78
CA PRO A 5 31.52 8.92 -2.62
C PRO A 5 32.73 8.34 -1.89
N ALA A 6 33.50 7.52 -2.61
CA ALA A 6 34.70 6.89 -2.08
C ALA A 6 35.69 7.95 -1.60
N GLY A 7 36.02 7.98 -0.31
CA GLY A 7 37.00 8.87 0.31
C GLY A 7 36.52 9.68 1.51
N SER A 8 35.25 9.65 1.89
CA SER A 8 34.78 10.31 3.10
C SER A 8 34.82 9.36 4.29
N HIS A 9 35.85 9.46 5.13
CA HIS A 9 35.89 8.85 6.44
C HIS A 9 35.07 9.72 7.41
N ILE A 10 33.77 9.47 7.54
CA ILE A 10 32.97 10.01 8.63
C ILE A 10 33.08 9.02 9.77
N ALA A 11 33.94 9.31 10.76
CA ALA A 11 34.16 8.48 11.90
C ALA A 11 33.05 8.63 12.96
N GLU A 12 32.44 9.80 13.04
CA GLU A 12 31.39 10.12 14.02
C GLU A 12 30.56 11.31 13.54
N VAL A 13 29.25 11.29 13.78
CA VAL A 13 28.35 12.42 13.53
C VAL A 13 27.88 12.90 14.90
N GLU A 14 28.39 14.05 15.33
CA GLU A 14 27.93 14.73 16.55
C GLU A 14 26.78 15.66 16.19
N ILE A 15 25.62 15.44 16.82
CA ILE A 15 24.43 16.30 16.67
C ILE A 15 24.47 17.32 17.80
N ASP A 16 24.76 18.58 17.46
CA ASP A 16 24.67 19.70 18.39
C ASP A 16 23.22 20.20 18.42
N PRO A 17 22.47 19.96 19.51
CA PRO A 17 21.07 20.31 19.61
C PRO A 17 20.82 21.83 19.65
N ASP A 18 21.85 22.63 19.94
CA ASP A 18 21.75 24.10 20.06
C ASP A 18 22.07 24.81 18.75
N LYS A 19 22.58 24.09 17.73
CA LYS A 19 22.77 24.61 16.37
C LYS A 19 21.56 24.32 15.49
N THR A 20 20.54 25.14 15.61
CA THR A 20 19.43 25.16 14.64
C THR A 20 19.88 25.86 13.35
N LEU A 21 19.84 25.12 12.22
CA LEU A 21 20.09 25.65 10.87
C LEU A 21 18.92 26.55 10.35
N ILE A 22 18.17 27.16 11.27
CA ILE A 22 16.96 27.93 10.91
C ILE A 22 17.29 29.36 10.44
N ASP A 23 18.51 29.87 10.67
CA ASP A 23 18.85 31.27 10.38
C ASP A 23 19.20 31.57 8.92
N SER A 24 19.10 30.62 8.00
CA SER A 24 19.45 30.82 6.59
C SER A 24 18.37 30.45 5.56
N VAL A 25 17.13 30.19 6.02
CA VAL A 25 16.01 30.01 5.07
C VAL A 25 15.41 31.39 4.81
N PRO A 26 15.50 31.95 3.59
CA PRO A 26 14.81 33.20 3.28
C PRO A 26 13.31 32.97 3.53
N GLU A 27 12.72 33.89 4.30
CA GLU A 27 11.30 33.97 4.55
C GLU A 27 10.57 33.97 3.20
N LYS A 28 10.13 32.79 2.75
CA LYS A 28 9.23 32.69 1.61
C LYS A 28 7.89 33.20 2.10
N ASP A 29 7.34 34.15 1.34
CA ASP A 29 5.97 34.60 1.49
C ASP A 29 5.07 33.42 1.86
N PRO A 30 4.13 33.59 2.81
CA PRO A 30 3.24 32.53 3.24
C PRO A 30 2.58 31.96 1.99
N ILE A 31 2.93 30.70 1.65
CA ILE A 31 2.26 29.97 0.59
C ILE A 31 0.78 30.05 0.94
N ALA A 32 0.04 30.81 0.14
CA ALA A 32 -1.40 30.91 0.29
C ALA A 32 -1.95 29.49 0.26
N THR A 33 -2.30 28.99 1.44
CA THR A 33 -2.98 27.69 1.56
C THR A 33 -4.24 27.81 0.71
N PRO A 34 -4.41 27.00 -0.33
CA PRO A 34 -5.64 27.05 -1.11
C PRO A 34 -6.75 26.68 -0.13
N THR A 35 -7.55 27.68 0.27
CA THR A 35 -8.78 27.51 1.02
C THR A 35 -9.83 26.84 0.12
N THR A 36 -9.53 25.65 -0.33
CA THR A 36 -10.52 24.79 -0.95
C THR A 36 -11.40 24.31 0.19
N LYS A 37 -12.60 24.91 0.30
CA LYS A 37 -13.64 24.44 1.21
C LYS A 37 -13.90 22.98 0.88
N ILE A 38 -13.31 22.06 1.65
CA ILE A 38 -13.58 20.63 1.58
C ILE A 38 -15.03 20.44 1.99
N LYS A 39 -15.92 20.33 1.00
CA LYS A 39 -17.38 20.22 1.21
C LYS A 39 -17.84 18.82 1.61
N ARG A 40 -16.95 17.86 1.78
CA ARG A 40 -17.31 16.50 2.24
C ARG A 40 -16.27 16.06 3.25
N ASP A 41 -16.76 15.56 4.39
CA ASP A 41 -15.94 14.82 5.33
C ASP A 41 -15.47 13.53 4.61
N PRO A 42 -14.16 13.36 4.30
CA PRO A 42 -13.66 12.17 3.64
C PRO A 42 -13.86 10.91 4.48
N TRP A 43 -14.25 11.07 5.74
CA TRP A 43 -14.48 10.00 6.71
C TRP A 43 -15.96 9.64 6.88
N GLN A 44 -16.88 10.30 6.16
CA GLN A 44 -18.30 9.98 6.24
C GLN A 44 -18.55 8.56 5.75
N LYS A 45 -18.79 7.64 6.69
CA LYS A 45 -19.11 6.25 6.43
C LYS A 45 -20.55 6.17 5.89
N ILE A 46 -20.72 5.49 4.76
CA ILE A 46 -22.03 5.28 4.13
C ILE A 46 -22.73 4.09 4.79
N ASN A 47 -21.97 3.02 5.10
CA ASN A 47 -22.44 1.79 5.73
C ASN A 47 -21.79 1.60 7.09
N SER A 48 -22.41 0.80 7.97
CA SER A 48 -21.71 0.29 9.16
C SER A 48 -20.63 -0.74 8.74
N ALA A 49 -19.62 -0.95 9.59
CA ALA A 49 -18.61 -1.98 9.34
C ALA A 49 -19.23 -3.38 9.21
N GLU A 50 -20.25 -3.69 10.00
CA GLU A 50 -20.97 -4.96 9.97
C GLU A 50 -21.69 -5.17 8.63
N GLN A 51 -22.35 -4.12 8.11
CA GLN A 51 -23.04 -4.17 6.82
C GLN A 51 -22.06 -4.36 5.64
N GLU A 52 -20.85 -3.79 5.76
CA GLU A 52 -19.84 -3.90 4.70
C GLU A 52 -18.99 -5.16 4.82
N MET A 53 -18.88 -5.78 6.01
CA MET A 53 -17.98 -6.91 6.30
C MET A 53 -18.18 -8.10 5.35
N GLY A 54 -19.43 -8.45 5.03
CA GLY A 54 -19.72 -9.56 4.11
C GLY A 54 -19.16 -9.34 2.70
N LYS A 55 -19.27 -8.11 2.18
CA LYS A 55 -18.73 -7.74 0.87
C LYS A 55 -17.20 -7.65 0.92
N ALA A 56 -16.66 -7.04 1.97
CA ALA A 56 -15.22 -6.92 2.18
C ALA A 56 -14.55 -8.30 2.23
N LYS A 57 -15.14 -9.26 2.96
CA LYS A 57 -14.63 -10.63 3.05
C LYS A 57 -14.64 -11.32 1.68
N LYS A 58 -15.73 -11.19 0.92
CA LYS A 58 -15.81 -11.77 -0.42
C LYS A 58 -14.70 -11.24 -1.34
N LEU A 59 -14.49 -9.92 -1.37
CA LEU A 59 -13.41 -9.30 -2.13
C LEU A 59 -12.03 -9.78 -1.68
N TYR A 60 -11.82 -9.94 -0.38
CA TYR A 60 -10.57 -10.44 0.18
C TYR A 60 -10.29 -11.89 -0.23
N ASP A 61 -11.30 -12.76 -0.23
CA ASP A 61 -11.19 -14.15 -0.67
C ASP A 61 -10.99 -14.27 -2.20
N GLU A 62 -11.63 -13.41 -2.98
CA GLU A 62 -11.39 -13.27 -4.43
C GLU A 62 -9.94 -12.84 -4.70
N ALA A 63 -9.40 -11.90 -3.91
CA ALA A 63 -8.01 -11.48 -4.00
C ALA A 63 -7.03 -12.64 -3.79
N LYS A 64 -7.26 -13.47 -2.75
CA LYS A 64 -6.45 -14.66 -2.49
C LYS A 64 -6.48 -15.63 -3.69
N THR A 65 -7.66 -15.88 -4.22
CA THR A 65 -7.85 -16.78 -5.37
C THR A 65 -7.12 -16.27 -6.61
N LEU A 66 -7.23 -14.98 -6.89
CA LEU A 66 -6.57 -14.34 -8.03
C LEU A 66 -5.04 -14.36 -7.88
N GLN A 67 -4.51 -14.07 -6.69
CA GLN A 67 -3.08 -14.15 -6.41
C GLN A 67 -2.53 -15.58 -6.58
N ILE A 68 -3.24 -16.60 -6.08
CA ILE A 68 -2.85 -18.00 -6.23
C ILE A 68 -2.79 -18.40 -7.72
N LYS A 69 -3.78 -17.97 -8.50
CA LYS A 69 -3.80 -18.21 -9.95
C LYS A 69 -2.60 -17.56 -10.62
N ALA A 70 -2.35 -16.27 -10.33
CA ALA A 70 -1.23 -15.54 -10.92
C ALA A 70 0.12 -16.20 -10.58
N PHE A 71 0.31 -16.65 -9.35
CA PHE A 71 1.53 -17.37 -8.94
C PHE A 71 1.72 -18.66 -9.73
N LYS A 72 0.65 -19.43 -9.97
CA LYS A 72 0.70 -20.63 -10.81
C LYS A 72 1.05 -20.30 -12.26
N ASP A 73 0.49 -19.23 -12.81
CA ASP A 73 0.74 -18.79 -14.17
C ASP A 73 2.21 -18.35 -14.36
N ILE A 74 2.75 -17.58 -13.43
CA ILE A 74 4.18 -17.16 -13.46
C ILE A 74 5.13 -18.36 -13.33
N LYS A 75 4.85 -19.29 -12.41
CA LYS A 75 5.67 -20.52 -12.28
C LYS A 75 5.65 -21.35 -13.55
N ALA A 76 4.55 -21.34 -14.28
CA ALA A 76 4.42 -22.02 -15.58
C ALA A 76 4.97 -21.20 -16.77
N GLY A 77 5.55 -20.02 -16.53
CA GLY A 77 6.08 -19.14 -17.58
C GLY A 77 5.01 -18.44 -18.40
N ARG A 78 3.78 -18.34 -17.91
CA ARG A 78 2.69 -17.65 -18.57
C ARG A 78 2.64 -16.18 -18.13
N ASP A 79 2.15 -15.33 -19.02
CA ASP A 79 1.91 -13.93 -18.73
C ASP A 79 0.73 -13.75 -17.77
N ILE A 80 0.73 -12.64 -17.05
CA ILE A 80 -0.33 -12.27 -16.12
C ILE A 80 -1.28 -11.30 -16.82
N ASP A 81 -2.57 -11.62 -16.77
CA ASP A 81 -3.61 -10.66 -17.11
C ASP A 81 -3.82 -9.68 -15.93
N ILE A 82 -3.61 -8.40 -16.18
CA ILE A 82 -3.71 -7.34 -15.16
C ILE A 82 -5.16 -6.89 -14.98
N ALA A 83 -6.04 -7.08 -15.96
CA ALA A 83 -7.41 -6.59 -15.91
C ALA A 83 -8.20 -7.09 -14.67
N PRO A 84 -8.16 -8.37 -14.29
CA PRO A 84 -8.83 -8.85 -13.07
C PRO A 84 -8.31 -8.21 -11.78
N PHE A 85 -7.01 -7.87 -11.71
CA PHE A 85 -6.44 -7.17 -10.56
C PHE A 85 -6.93 -5.74 -10.45
N ARG A 86 -7.12 -5.06 -11.59
CA ARG A 86 -7.67 -3.71 -11.63
C ARG A 86 -9.15 -3.69 -11.24
N GLU A 87 -9.94 -4.66 -11.68
CA GLU A 87 -11.34 -4.82 -11.26
C GLU A 87 -11.43 -5.05 -9.74
N LEU A 88 -10.60 -5.93 -9.21
CA LEU A 88 -10.53 -6.20 -7.78
C LEU A 88 -10.12 -4.95 -6.98
N ALA A 89 -9.11 -4.21 -7.44
CA ALA A 89 -8.69 -2.95 -6.84
C ALA A 89 -9.82 -1.92 -6.83
N SER A 90 -10.59 -1.81 -7.92
CA SER A 90 -11.79 -0.97 -7.97
C SER A 90 -12.83 -1.42 -6.94
N GLY A 91 -13.06 -2.71 -6.80
CA GLY A 91 -13.94 -3.28 -5.77
C GLY A 91 -13.49 -2.95 -4.35
N PHE A 92 -12.18 -3.05 -4.08
CA PHE A 92 -11.61 -2.62 -2.79
C PHE A 92 -11.88 -1.15 -2.52
N MET A 93 -11.66 -0.30 -3.52
CA MET A 93 -11.89 1.14 -3.36
C MET A 93 -13.37 1.45 -3.13
N ASP A 94 -14.27 0.81 -3.83
CA ASP A 94 -15.70 0.96 -3.57
C ASP A 94 -16.06 0.58 -2.12
N SER A 95 -15.48 -0.48 -1.60
CA SER A 95 -15.66 -0.89 -0.20
C SER A 95 -15.04 0.12 0.76
N VAL A 96 -13.80 0.58 0.51
CA VAL A 96 -13.12 1.62 1.32
C VAL A 96 -13.90 2.92 1.36
N PHE A 97 -14.52 3.32 0.25
CA PHE A 97 -15.33 4.53 0.19
C PHE A 97 -16.66 4.38 0.94
N ARG A 98 -17.24 3.18 1.00
CA ARG A 98 -18.43 2.92 1.82
C ARG A 98 -18.11 2.78 3.30
N ASN A 99 -17.15 1.97 3.66
CA ASN A 99 -16.60 1.85 5.02
C ASN A 99 -15.24 1.14 5.00
N GLN A 100 -14.17 1.89 5.20
CA GLN A 100 -12.80 1.36 5.20
C GLN A 100 -12.50 0.39 6.35
N ASP A 101 -13.23 0.49 7.47
CA ASP A 101 -12.94 -0.32 8.67
C ASP A 101 -13.16 -1.81 8.43
N ALA A 102 -14.09 -2.17 7.54
CA ALA A 102 -14.36 -3.57 7.21
C ALA A 102 -13.14 -4.23 6.56
N LEU A 103 -12.55 -3.60 5.54
CA LEU A 103 -11.33 -4.11 4.91
C LEU A 103 -10.12 -3.99 5.83
N ALA A 104 -9.99 -2.87 6.58
CA ALA A 104 -8.90 -2.70 7.54
C ALA A 104 -8.92 -3.79 8.63
N CYS A 105 -10.09 -4.20 9.11
CA CYS A 105 -10.23 -5.30 10.05
C CYS A 105 -9.69 -6.62 9.48
N LEU A 106 -9.99 -6.93 8.21
CA LEU A 106 -9.51 -8.14 7.56
C LEU A 106 -7.99 -8.19 7.43
N THR A 107 -7.31 -7.04 7.26
CA THR A 107 -5.85 -6.99 7.20
C THR A 107 -5.16 -7.41 8.51
N GLN A 108 -5.88 -7.38 9.63
CA GLN A 108 -5.36 -7.82 10.94
C GLN A 108 -5.47 -9.33 11.16
N MET A 109 -6.28 -10.03 10.34
CA MET A 109 -6.52 -11.47 10.47
C MET A 109 -5.44 -12.24 9.70
N ARG A 110 -4.29 -12.52 10.34
CA ARG A 110 -3.16 -13.23 9.71
C ARG A 110 -3.33 -14.75 9.78
N GLN A 111 -3.09 -15.45 8.68
CA GLN A 111 -2.87 -16.89 8.62
C GLN A 111 -1.37 -17.17 8.45
N LYS A 112 -0.82 -18.08 9.29
CA LYS A 112 0.63 -18.32 9.35
C LYS A 112 1.26 -18.79 8.03
N ASP A 113 0.51 -19.50 7.19
CA ASP A 113 1.04 -20.18 6.01
C ASP A 113 0.85 -19.43 4.68
N ALA A 114 0.21 -18.24 4.70
CA ALA A 114 -0.12 -17.48 3.50
C ALA A 114 0.55 -16.09 3.46
N TYR A 115 1.69 -15.94 4.11
CA TYR A 115 2.32 -14.63 4.34
C TYR A 115 2.51 -13.79 3.05
N LEU A 116 3.06 -14.39 1.99
CA LEU A 116 3.34 -13.65 0.75
C LEU A 116 2.06 -13.20 0.04
N LEU A 117 1.02 -14.05 0.04
CA LEU A 117 -0.27 -13.74 -0.56
C LEU A 117 -1.00 -12.64 0.23
N GLU A 118 -1.09 -12.81 1.53
CA GLU A 118 -1.81 -11.87 2.41
C GLU A 118 -1.09 -10.53 2.50
N HIS A 119 0.25 -10.52 2.44
CA HIS A 119 1.04 -9.31 2.48
C HIS A 119 0.65 -8.34 1.35
N SER A 120 0.68 -8.79 0.10
CA SER A 120 0.35 -7.93 -1.06
C SER A 120 -1.10 -7.44 -1.02
N ILE A 121 -2.04 -8.29 -0.59
CA ILE A 121 -3.44 -7.90 -0.42
C ILE A 121 -3.57 -6.83 0.67
N ASN A 122 -2.93 -7.04 1.82
CA ASN A 122 -3.00 -6.10 2.94
C ASN A 122 -2.35 -4.75 2.59
N VAL A 123 -1.18 -4.77 1.92
CA VAL A 123 -0.52 -3.55 1.44
C VAL A 123 -1.42 -2.80 0.47
N SER A 124 -2.10 -3.49 -0.44
CA SER A 124 -3.01 -2.85 -1.41
C SER A 124 -4.19 -2.16 -0.74
N ILE A 125 -4.81 -2.82 0.24
CA ILE A 125 -5.93 -2.25 1.02
C ILE A 125 -5.46 -1.02 1.80
N LEU A 126 -4.33 -1.12 2.51
CA LEU A 126 -3.78 -0.01 3.29
C LEU A 126 -3.34 1.16 2.40
N MET A 127 -2.77 0.88 1.22
CA MET A 127 -2.45 1.89 0.21
C MET A 127 -3.70 2.65 -0.22
N GLY A 128 -4.78 1.96 -0.52
CA GLY A 128 -6.05 2.57 -0.91
C GLY A 128 -6.66 3.44 0.19
N ILE A 129 -6.64 2.97 1.44
CA ILE A 129 -7.11 3.74 2.60
C ILE A 129 -6.26 5.01 2.79
N PHE A 130 -4.94 4.88 2.70
CA PHE A 130 -4.01 5.99 2.84
C PHE A 130 -4.18 7.03 1.72
N ALA A 131 -4.27 6.57 0.47
CA ALA A 131 -4.45 7.44 -0.69
C ALA A 131 -5.82 8.18 -0.63
N LYS A 132 -6.89 7.51 -0.16
CA LYS A 132 -8.17 8.16 0.14
C LYS A 132 -7.99 9.27 1.18
N HIS A 133 -7.23 9.01 2.24
CA HIS A 133 -6.96 10.00 3.29
C HIS A 133 -6.24 11.24 2.74
N LEU A 134 -5.34 11.05 1.77
CA LEU A 134 -4.66 12.15 1.09
C LEU A 134 -5.53 12.85 0.04
N ASN A 135 -6.81 12.48 -0.11
CA ASN A 135 -7.74 13.00 -1.12
C ASN A 135 -7.22 12.84 -2.58
N ILE A 136 -6.49 11.75 -2.84
CA ILE A 136 -6.08 11.40 -4.19
C ILE A 136 -7.31 11.03 -5.01
N GLU A 137 -7.31 11.32 -6.31
CA GLU A 137 -8.38 10.97 -7.22
C GLU A 137 -8.60 9.46 -7.29
N LYS A 138 -9.87 9.02 -7.34
CA LYS A 138 -10.25 7.60 -7.26
C LYS A 138 -9.56 6.72 -8.31
N ASP A 139 -9.46 7.18 -9.55
CA ASP A 139 -8.82 6.39 -10.61
C ASP A 139 -7.34 6.18 -10.33
N THR A 140 -6.64 7.20 -9.83
CA THR A 140 -5.25 7.09 -9.37
C THR A 140 -5.12 6.13 -8.18
N ILE A 141 -6.07 6.15 -7.24
CA ILE A 141 -6.08 5.19 -6.11
C ILE A 141 -6.21 3.76 -6.63
N VAL A 142 -7.07 3.50 -7.62
CA VAL A 142 -7.22 2.17 -8.23
C VAL A 142 -5.91 1.71 -8.86
N GLU A 143 -5.18 2.58 -9.57
CA GLU A 143 -3.87 2.25 -10.13
C GLU A 143 -2.84 1.92 -9.05
N LEU A 144 -2.74 2.74 -8.00
CA LEU A 144 -1.85 2.52 -6.86
C LEU A 144 -2.17 1.19 -6.15
N THR A 145 -3.45 0.91 -5.94
CA THR A 145 -3.92 -0.32 -5.30
C THR A 145 -3.62 -1.54 -6.17
N THR A 146 -3.78 -1.43 -7.49
CA THR A 146 -3.43 -2.48 -8.46
C THR A 146 -1.92 -2.75 -8.43
N GLY A 147 -1.09 -1.71 -8.46
CA GLY A 147 0.36 -1.83 -8.34
C GLY A 147 0.77 -2.49 -7.03
N ALA A 148 0.11 -2.13 -5.92
CA ALA A 148 0.35 -2.71 -4.61
C ALA A 148 -0.04 -4.20 -4.54
N LEU A 149 -1.09 -4.64 -5.25
CA LEU A 149 -1.44 -6.07 -5.36
C LEU A 149 -0.34 -6.88 -6.06
N LEU A 150 0.39 -6.26 -6.98
CA LEU A 150 1.35 -6.92 -7.86
C LEU A 150 2.82 -6.70 -7.46
N HIS A 151 3.12 -5.79 -6.52
CA HIS A 151 4.48 -5.33 -6.25
C HIS A 151 5.48 -6.44 -5.91
N ASP A 152 5.03 -7.48 -5.26
CA ASP A 152 5.86 -8.59 -4.77
C ASP A 152 5.72 -9.87 -5.60
N ILE A 153 4.95 -9.85 -6.68
CA ILE A 153 4.60 -11.05 -7.45
C ILE A 153 5.83 -11.76 -8.05
N GLY A 154 6.89 -11.01 -8.33
CA GLY A 154 8.16 -11.55 -8.84
C GLY A 154 8.91 -12.44 -7.84
N LYS A 155 8.62 -12.31 -6.53
CA LYS A 155 9.25 -13.12 -5.49
C LYS A 155 9.00 -14.63 -5.66
N ILE A 156 7.91 -15.00 -6.36
CA ILE A 156 7.58 -16.42 -6.64
C ILE A 156 8.63 -17.13 -7.49
N LYS A 157 9.50 -16.40 -8.20
CA LYS A 157 10.62 -16.96 -8.99
C LYS A 157 11.90 -17.10 -8.18
N ILE A 158 11.95 -16.57 -6.97
CA ILE A 158 13.13 -16.69 -6.11
C ILE A 158 13.10 -18.08 -5.45
N PRO A 159 14.19 -18.85 -5.46
CA PRO A 159 14.27 -20.13 -4.76
C PRO A 159 13.96 -19.95 -3.26
N ASP A 160 13.21 -20.90 -2.70
CA ASP A 160 12.77 -20.84 -1.30
C ASP A 160 13.97 -20.78 -0.32
N GLU A 161 15.08 -21.41 -0.67
CA GLU A 161 16.34 -21.39 0.10
C GLU A 161 16.93 -19.97 0.21
N VAL A 162 16.67 -19.12 -0.77
CA VAL A 162 17.11 -17.73 -0.81
C VAL A 162 16.07 -16.84 -0.13
N LEU A 163 14.79 -17.03 -0.49
CA LEU A 163 13.68 -16.21 -0.01
C LEU A 163 13.50 -16.32 1.51
N ASN A 164 13.66 -17.55 2.05
CA ASN A 164 13.42 -17.86 3.46
C ASN A 164 14.73 -17.99 4.27
N LYS A 165 15.87 -17.56 3.73
CA LYS A 165 17.16 -17.64 4.42
C LYS A 165 17.12 -16.78 5.70
N PRO A 166 17.34 -17.36 6.89
CA PRO A 166 17.40 -16.58 8.13
C PRO A 166 18.70 -15.75 8.18
N GLY A 167 18.58 -14.52 8.65
CA GLY A 167 19.71 -13.61 8.81
C GLY A 167 20.07 -12.81 7.55
N ARG A 168 21.15 -12.04 7.65
CA ARG A 168 21.73 -11.25 6.56
C ARG A 168 22.69 -12.07 5.73
#